data_565ea9d150f5708507d9b5f3fb2cdd06
#
_entry.id   565ea9d150f5708507d9b5f3fb2cdd06
#
_cell.length_a   1.000
_cell.length_b   1.000
_cell.length_c   1.000
_cell.angle_alpha   90.00
_cell.angle_beta   90.00
_cell.angle_gamma   90.00
#
_symmetry.space_group_name_H-M   'P 1'
#
loop_
_entity.id
_entity.type
_entity.pdbx_description
1 polymer ?
#
loop_
_entity_poly.entity_id
_entity_poly.type
_entity_poly.pdbx_seq_one_letter_code
_entity_poly.pdbx_strand_id
1 'polypeptide(L)'
;MKPLLSCLAAVLVATALVSAAGAQTDVQPQPRAIGGPLAAVNVVQMSVAPLSEQARACGLDANVILDSFKQPLAEKDIVVQQSAHVWIQLKATTLRYEGDVCITYVEALAVQNTRYFDRKTESERSGRVLLWSDGGLFVTGASNHGATTNVGWRDLSRSFMRKWELDQ
;
A
#
# COMPACT_ATOMS: atom_id res chain seq x y z
N MET A 1 11.01 -59.62 -79.18
CA MET A 1 11.95 -60.29 -78.31
C MET A 1 12.60 -59.21 -77.47
N LYS A 2 12.29 -59.04 -76.24
CA LYS A 2 13.06 -58.48 -75.16
C LYS A 2 12.22 -58.08 -73.96
N PRO A 3 12.54 -58.48 -72.76
CA PRO A 3 11.71 -58.20 -71.59
C PRO A 3 12.03 -56.84 -70.94
N LEU A 4 10.98 -56.27 -70.46
CA LEU A 4 10.95 -55.05 -69.64
C LEU A 4 11.36 -55.39 -68.22
N LEU A 5 12.39 -54.68 -67.71
CA LEU A 5 12.69 -54.65 -66.27
C LEU A 5 11.99 -53.45 -65.62
N SER A 6 11.11 -53.80 -64.70
CA SER A 6 10.38 -52.86 -63.88
C SER A 6 11.23 -52.47 -62.67
N CYS A 7 11.62 -51.23 -62.57
CA CYS A 7 12.23 -50.66 -61.33
C CYS A 7 11.15 -50.03 -60.46
N LEU A 8 10.78 -50.70 -59.39
CA LEU A 8 9.98 -50.10 -58.32
C LEU A 8 10.91 -49.24 -57.45
N ALA A 9 10.71 -47.92 -57.50
CA ALA A 9 11.31 -47.01 -56.56
C ALA A 9 10.39 -46.84 -55.32
N ALA A 10 10.82 -47.39 -54.22
CA ALA A 10 10.15 -47.20 -52.94
C ALA A 10 10.54 -45.84 -52.37
N VAL A 11 9.59 -44.93 -52.30
CA VAL A 11 9.71 -43.61 -51.63
C VAL A 11 9.43 -43.82 -50.16
N LEU A 12 10.46 -43.81 -49.33
CA LEU A 12 10.38 -43.76 -47.87
C LEU A 12 10.09 -42.31 -47.44
N VAL A 13 8.84 -42.03 -47.06
CA VAL A 13 8.47 -40.77 -46.42
C VAL A 13 8.80 -40.90 -44.95
N ALA A 14 9.93 -40.28 -44.54
CA ALA A 14 10.28 -40.12 -43.14
C ALA A 14 9.47 -38.97 -42.56
N THR A 15 8.41 -39.25 -41.83
CA THR A 15 7.67 -38.30 -41.01
C THR A 15 8.49 -37.96 -39.75
N ALA A 16 9.18 -36.84 -39.78
CA ALA A 16 9.83 -36.27 -38.60
C ALA A 16 8.71 -35.75 -37.64
N LEU A 17 8.46 -36.48 -36.59
CA LEU A 17 7.70 -35.99 -35.43
C LEU A 17 8.51 -34.97 -34.69
N VAL A 18 8.26 -33.68 -34.95
CA VAL A 18 8.79 -32.58 -34.15
C VAL A 18 8.00 -32.60 -32.84
N SER A 19 8.59 -33.23 -31.82
CA SER A 19 8.13 -33.11 -30.45
C SER A 19 8.39 -31.67 -30.01
N ALA A 20 7.36 -30.82 -30.02
CA ALA A 20 7.38 -29.53 -29.35
C ALA A 20 7.46 -29.81 -27.84
N ALA A 21 8.66 -29.89 -27.30
CA ALA A 21 8.89 -29.81 -25.88
C ALA A 21 8.42 -28.41 -25.43
N GLY A 22 7.17 -28.33 -24.99
CA GLY A 22 6.68 -27.14 -24.31
C GLY A 22 7.57 -26.88 -23.10
N ALA A 23 8.36 -25.82 -23.17
CA ALA A 23 9.05 -25.29 -22.00
C ALA A 23 7.96 -24.91 -20.99
N GLN A 24 7.59 -25.83 -20.11
CA GLN A 24 6.93 -25.51 -18.87
C GLN A 24 7.92 -24.64 -18.12
N THR A 25 7.74 -23.32 -18.18
CA THR A 25 8.31 -22.41 -17.19
C THR A 25 7.78 -22.87 -15.85
N ASP A 26 8.60 -23.60 -15.11
CA ASP A 26 8.37 -23.83 -13.69
C ASP A 26 8.21 -22.47 -13.06
N VAL A 27 6.96 -22.02 -12.90
CA VAL A 27 6.63 -20.88 -12.05
C VAL A 27 6.90 -21.39 -10.64
N GLN A 28 8.16 -21.18 -10.22
CA GLN A 28 8.56 -21.47 -8.85
C GLN A 28 7.56 -20.75 -7.94
N PRO A 29 6.81 -21.47 -7.09
CA PRO A 29 5.86 -20.83 -6.21
C PRO A 29 6.64 -19.84 -5.35
N GLN A 30 6.37 -18.55 -5.56
CA GLN A 30 6.93 -17.52 -4.68
C GLN A 30 6.60 -17.93 -3.24
N PRO A 31 7.60 -17.95 -2.34
CA PRO A 31 7.33 -18.21 -0.94
C PRO A 31 6.23 -17.26 -0.51
N ARG A 32 5.10 -17.79 -0.08
CA ARG A 32 4.01 -16.99 0.49
C ARG A 32 4.63 -16.22 1.63
N ALA A 33 4.63 -14.90 1.55
CA ALA A 33 4.98 -14.06 2.68
C ALA A 33 4.10 -14.52 3.84
N ILE A 34 4.74 -15.08 4.86
CA ILE A 34 4.06 -15.41 6.11
C ILE A 34 3.88 -14.06 6.78
N GLY A 35 2.65 -13.56 6.82
CA GLY A 35 2.30 -12.27 7.39
C GLY A 35 1.48 -11.38 6.43
N GLY A 36 0.85 -10.38 7.00
CA GLY A 36 0.06 -9.39 6.27
C GLY A 36 0.92 -8.27 5.67
N PRO A 37 0.28 -7.25 5.04
CA PRO A 37 0.99 -6.17 4.35
C PRO A 37 1.87 -5.31 5.26
N LEU A 38 1.68 -5.35 6.59
CA LEU A 38 2.46 -4.60 7.56
C LEU A 38 3.50 -5.45 8.31
N ALA A 39 3.64 -6.74 8.02
CA ALA A 39 4.47 -7.68 8.79
C ALA A 39 5.95 -7.26 8.96
N ALA A 40 6.54 -6.64 7.96
CA ALA A 40 7.95 -6.22 8.01
C ALA A 40 8.14 -4.73 8.30
N VAL A 41 7.08 -4.02 8.71
CA VAL A 41 7.13 -2.57 8.94
C VAL A 41 7.62 -2.30 10.36
N ASN A 42 8.87 -1.89 10.49
CA ASN A 42 9.48 -1.44 11.76
C ASN A 42 10.01 0.00 11.69
N VAL A 43 10.02 0.59 10.48
CA VAL A 43 10.43 1.98 10.26
C VAL A 43 9.40 2.64 9.35
N VAL A 44 8.93 3.81 9.73
CA VAL A 44 7.97 4.60 8.96
C VAL A 44 8.44 6.05 8.81
N GLN A 45 8.09 6.66 7.68
CA GLN A 45 8.12 8.11 7.52
C GLN A 45 6.73 8.65 7.76
N MET A 46 6.61 9.82 8.39
CA MET A 46 5.31 10.44 8.64
C MET A 46 5.25 11.87 8.10
N SER A 47 4.07 12.25 7.63
CA SER A 47 3.78 13.64 7.29
C SER A 47 2.32 13.98 7.52
N VAL A 48 2.05 15.26 7.76
CA VAL A 48 0.70 15.83 7.78
C VAL A 48 0.49 16.60 6.47
N ALA A 49 -0.64 16.35 5.81
CA ALA A 49 -1.06 17.17 4.68
C ALA A 49 -1.30 18.62 5.13
N PRO A 50 -1.07 19.62 4.27
CA PRO A 50 -1.28 21.02 4.62
C PRO A 50 -2.67 21.26 5.22
N LEU A 51 -2.72 21.87 6.39
CA LEU A 51 -3.96 22.21 7.05
C LEU A 51 -4.58 23.47 6.41
N SER A 52 -5.88 23.43 6.17
CA SER A 52 -6.64 24.61 5.73
C SER A 52 -6.69 25.66 6.81
N GLU A 53 -7.09 26.88 6.43
CA GLU A 53 -7.35 27.96 7.40
C GLU A 53 -8.44 27.57 8.40
N GLN A 54 -9.50 26.93 7.92
CA GLN A 54 -10.60 26.45 8.78
C GLN A 54 -10.10 25.40 9.77
N ALA A 55 -9.20 24.49 9.36
CA ALA A 55 -8.62 23.52 10.28
C ALA A 55 -7.83 24.19 11.40
N ARG A 56 -6.99 25.16 11.06
CA ARG A 56 -6.25 25.95 12.07
C ARG A 56 -7.18 26.75 12.97
N ALA A 57 -8.21 27.38 12.42
CA ALA A 57 -9.21 28.12 13.19
C ALA A 57 -10.04 27.19 14.13
N CYS A 58 -10.12 25.91 13.83
CA CYS A 58 -10.70 24.86 14.67
C CYS A 58 -9.69 24.25 15.65
N GLY A 59 -8.49 24.84 15.80
CA GLY A 59 -7.48 24.43 16.78
C GLY A 59 -6.64 23.21 16.35
N LEU A 60 -6.59 22.86 15.06
CA LEU A 60 -5.70 21.81 14.57
C LEU A 60 -4.31 22.38 14.33
N ASP A 61 -3.29 21.65 14.80
CA ASP A 61 -1.87 21.93 14.59
C ASP A 61 -1.15 20.69 14.05
N ALA A 62 -0.32 20.88 13.01
CA ALA A 62 0.34 19.77 12.32
C ALA A 62 1.34 19.03 13.22
N ASN A 63 2.06 19.73 14.09
CA ASN A 63 3.02 19.11 15.02
C ASN A 63 2.28 18.29 16.07
N VAL A 64 1.20 18.83 16.62
CA VAL A 64 0.36 18.13 17.61
C VAL A 64 -0.28 16.88 17.00
N ILE A 65 -0.71 16.94 15.74
CA ILE A 65 -1.20 15.78 14.98
C ILE A 65 -0.12 14.72 14.86
N LEU A 66 1.09 15.10 14.41
CA LEU A 66 2.22 14.18 14.29
C LEU A 66 2.57 13.54 15.62
N ASP A 67 2.69 14.32 16.69
CA ASP A 67 3.04 13.80 18.01
C ASP A 67 1.95 12.88 18.57
N SER A 68 0.67 13.23 18.37
CA SER A 68 -0.46 12.41 18.81
C SER A 68 -0.48 11.05 18.12
N PHE A 69 -0.16 10.99 16.81
CA PHE A 69 -0.08 9.72 16.09
C PHE A 69 1.20 8.94 16.40
N LYS A 70 2.33 9.62 16.61
CA LYS A 70 3.64 9.02 16.87
C LYS A 70 3.71 8.31 18.24
N GLN A 71 3.03 8.85 19.24
CA GLN A 71 3.13 8.36 20.62
C GLN A 71 2.85 6.85 20.74
N PRO A 72 1.73 6.27 20.21
CA PRO A 72 1.50 4.83 20.31
C PRO A 72 2.49 3.99 19.51
N LEU A 73 3.06 4.51 18.40
CA LEU A 73 4.06 3.78 17.60
C LEU A 73 5.33 3.50 18.41
N ALA A 74 5.75 4.47 19.24
CA ALA A 74 6.94 4.33 20.08
C ALA A 74 6.78 3.23 21.16
N GLU A 75 5.55 2.89 21.56
CA GLU A 75 5.26 1.83 22.52
C GLU A 75 5.55 0.42 21.96
N LYS A 76 5.71 0.32 20.63
CA LYS A 76 5.90 -0.95 19.90
C LYS A 76 7.18 -0.97 19.06
N ASP A 77 8.15 -0.12 19.40
CA ASP A 77 9.45 -0.04 18.72
C ASP A 77 9.38 0.27 17.22
N ILE A 78 8.26 0.84 16.74
CA ILE A 78 8.19 1.38 15.38
C ILE A 78 8.87 2.74 15.35
N VAL A 79 9.98 2.80 14.62
CA VAL A 79 10.81 4.00 14.54
C VAL A 79 10.28 4.95 13.47
N VAL A 80 10.10 6.22 13.84
CA VAL A 80 9.76 7.27 12.88
C VAL A 80 11.03 7.96 12.40
N GLN A 81 11.29 7.93 11.10
CA GLN A 81 12.46 8.56 10.46
C GLN A 81 12.03 9.53 9.36
N GLN A 82 12.99 10.37 8.91
CA GLN A 82 12.75 11.31 7.80
C GLN A 82 12.60 10.61 6.44
N SER A 83 13.11 9.40 6.30
CA SER A 83 13.01 8.58 5.09
C SER A 83 12.80 7.12 5.47
N ALA A 84 11.76 6.52 4.92
CA ALA A 84 11.44 5.11 5.07
C ALA A 84 10.71 4.58 3.83
N HIS A 85 10.66 3.26 3.66
CA HIS A 85 9.92 2.64 2.56
C HIS A 85 8.41 2.77 2.73
N VAL A 86 7.95 2.79 3.97
CA VAL A 86 6.54 3.00 4.32
C VAL A 86 6.34 4.43 4.79
N TRP A 87 5.39 5.09 4.18
CA TRP A 87 5.03 6.46 4.48
C TRP A 87 3.61 6.52 5.04
N ILE A 88 3.46 7.08 6.25
CA ILE A 88 2.16 7.36 6.85
C ILE A 88 1.81 8.81 6.58
N GLN A 89 0.75 9.01 5.82
CA GLN A 89 0.20 10.33 5.53
C GLN A 89 -1.03 10.57 6.39
N LEU A 90 -1.01 11.66 7.16
CA LEU A 90 -2.12 12.12 7.99
C LEU A 90 -2.81 13.29 7.31
N LYS A 91 -4.12 13.23 7.18
CA LYS A 91 -4.90 14.24 6.47
C LYS A 91 -6.13 14.63 7.30
N ALA A 92 -6.35 15.94 7.47
CA ALA A 92 -7.54 16.50 8.09
C ALA A 92 -8.28 17.38 7.08
N THR A 93 -9.55 17.09 6.86
CA THR A 93 -10.45 17.93 6.07
C THR A 93 -11.46 18.54 7.00
N THR A 94 -11.38 19.85 7.20
CA THR A 94 -12.17 20.56 8.20
C THR A 94 -13.11 21.56 7.56
N LEU A 95 -14.34 21.58 8.04
CA LEU A 95 -15.36 22.58 7.77
C LEU A 95 -15.73 23.25 9.09
N ARG A 96 -15.67 24.58 9.14
CA ARG A 96 -16.22 25.38 10.24
C ARG A 96 -17.60 25.83 9.85
N TYR A 97 -18.59 25.48 10.66
CA TYR A 97 -20.00 25.80 10.45
C TYR A 97 -20.45 26.94 11.37
N GLU A 98 -21.62 27.49 11.13
CA GLU A 98 -22.22 28.54 11.96
C GLU A 98 -22.33 28.11 13.43
N GLY A 99 -22.22 29.07 14.37
CA GLY A 99 -22.28 28.78 15.80
C GLY A 99 -21.02 28.14 16.39
N ASP A 100 -19.86 28.34 15.75
CA ASP A 100 -18.54 27.81 16.21
C ASP A 100 -18.46 26.28 16.26
N VAL A 101 -19.21 25.58 15.42
CA VAL A 101 -19.12 24.15 15.26
C VAL A 101 -18.04 23.81 14.22
N CYS A 102 -17.11 22.94 14.59
CA CYS A 102 -16.11 22.39 13.70
C CYS A 102 -16.45 20.93 13.36
N ILE A 103 -16.35 20.59 12.09
CA ILE A 103 -16.53 19.24 11.54
C ILE A 103 -15.24 18.87 10.85
N THR A 104 -14.57 17.83 11.32
CA THR A 104 -13.31 17.35 10.72
C THR A 104 -13.39 15.87 10.43
N TYR A 105 -13.13 15.51 9.17
CA TYR A 105 -12.79 14.16 8.79
C TYR A 105 -11.26 14.01 8.85
N VAL A 106 -10.80 13.06 9.65
CA VAL A 106 -9.38 12.70 9.75
C VAL A 106 -9.16 11.37 9.06
N GLU A 107 -8.03 11.24 8.36
CA GLU A 107 -7.65 10.06 7.62
C GLU A 107 -6.15 9.80 7.80
N ALA A 108 -5.79 8.54 8.03
CA ALA A 108 -4.41 8.08 8.04
C ALA A 108 -4.23 6.98 7.00
N LEU A 109 -3.21 7.12 6.15
CA LEU A 109 -2.89 6.21 5.06
C LEU A 109 -1.45 5.72 5.23
N ALA A 110 -1.23 4.41 5.30
CA ALA A 110 0.09 3.82 5.19
C ALA A 110 0.30 3.31 3.77
N VAL A 111 1.27 3.89 3.08
CA VAL A 111 1.58 3.58 1.68
C VAL A 111 3.05 3.18 1.53
N GLN A 112 3.34 2.30 0.59
CA GLN A 112 4.68 1.89 0.23
C GLN A 112 4.95 2.17 -1.25
N ASN A 113 6.11 2.74 -1.54
CA ASN A 113 6.59 2.80 -2.91
C ASN A 113 7.13 1.43 -3.31
N THR A 114 6.66 0.89 -4.43
CA THR A 114 7.09 -0.40 -4.96
C THR A 114 7.38 -0.31 -6.45
N ARG A 115 8.19 -1.23 -6.94
CA ARG A 115 8.35 -1.47 -8.37
C ARG A 115 7.52 -2.67 -8.76
N TYR A 116 6.86 -2.58 -9.91
CA TYR A 116 6.11 -3.68 -10.47
C TYR A 116 6.34 -3.76 -11.98
N PHE A 117 6.24 -4.96 -12.52
CA PHE A 117 6.32 -5.18 -13.96
C PHE A 117 4.94 -4.98 -14.59
N ASP A 118 4.83 -3.96 -15.44
CA ASP A 118 3.61 -3.71 -16.22
C ASP A 118 3.64 -4.57 -17.48
N ARG A 119 2.86 -5.63 -17.49
CA ARG A 119 2.78 -6.56 -18.63
C ARG A 119 2.28 -5.90 -19.92
N LYS A 120 1.51 -4.83 -19.82
CA LYS A 120 0.95 -4.14 -20.99
C LYS A 120 2.02 -3.34 -21.75
N THR A 121 2.97 -2.78 -21.02
CA THR A 121 4.06 -1.97 -21.58
C THR A 121 5.41 -2.69 -21.55
N GLU A 122 5.43 -3.94 -21.04
CA GLU A 122 6.63 -4.76 -20.88
C GLU A 122 7.79 -4.02 -20.20
N SER A 123 7.47 -3.18 -19.22
CA SER A 123 8.44 -2.34 -18.52
C SER A 123 8.24 -2.33 -17.01
N GLU A 124 9.34 -2.10 -16.27
CA GLU A 124 9.25 -1.81 -14.84
C GLU A 124 8.67 -0.42 -14.61
N ARG A 125 7.72 -0.32 -13.71
CA ARG A 125 7.12 0.92 -13.26
C ARG A 125 7.20 1.05 -11.76
N SER A 126 7.26 2.29 -11.29
CA SER A 126 7.10 2.61 -9.87
C SER A 126 5.65 2.97 -9.59
N GLY A 127 5.14 2.50 -8.47
CA GLY A 127 3.79 2.80 -8.02
C GLY A 127 3.70 2.85 -6.50
N ARG A 128 2.55 3.25 -6.00
CA ARG A 128 2.24 3.23 -4.58
C ARG A 128 1.24 2.13 -4.28
N VAL A 129 1.53 1.34 -3.24
CA VAL A 129 0.60 0.35 -2.70
C VAL A 129 0.08 0.86 -1.38
N LEU A 130 -1.23 0.87 -1.22
CA LEU A 130 -1.88 1.14 0.05
C LEU A 130 -1.78 -0.12 0.92
N LEU A 131 -1.11 -0.02 2.05
CA LEU A 131 -0.94 -1.11 3.01
C LEU A 131 -2.05 -1.09 4.06
N TRP A 132 -2.48 0.10 4.46
CA TRP A 132 -3.51 0.30 5.47
C TRP A 132 -4.11 1.70 5.34
N SER A 133 -5.39 1.83 5.69
CA SER A 133 -6.07 3.12 5.85
C SER A 133 -7.15 3.01 6.92
N ASP A 134 -7.34 4.11 7.64
CA ASP A 134 -8.42 4.28 8.59
C ASP A 134 -8.77 5.77 8.74
N GLY A 135 -9.95 6.08 9.24
CA GLY A 135 -10.39 7.46 9.39
C GLY A 135 -11.59 7.61 10.31
N GLY A 136 -11.88 8.85 10.66
CA GLY A 136 -13.00 9.18 11.55
C GLY A 136 -13.54 10.59 11.34
N LEU A 137 -14.80 10.78 11.72
CA LEU A 137 -15.47 12.07 11.67
C LEU A 137 -15.64 12.62 13.09
N PHE A 138 -15.24 13.87 13.31
CA PHE A 138 -15.33 14.57 14.57
C PHE A 138 -16.17 15.83 14.41
N VAL A 139 -17.16 16.01 15.29
CA VAL A 139 -18.05 17.18 15.32
C VAL A 139 -18.08 17.71 16.75
N THR A 140 -17.52 18.90 16.96
CA THR A 140 -17.47 19.55 18.29
C THR A 140 -17.43 21.07 18.16
N GLY A 141 -17.62 21.78 19.27
CA GLY A 141 -17.36 23.22 19.33
C GLY A 141 -15.89 23.56 19.12
N ALA A 142 -15.59 24.68 18.49
CA ALA A 142 -14.23 25.10 18.11
C ALA A 142 -13.26 25.11 19.30
N SER A 143 -13.71 25.48 20.49
CA SER A 143 -12.86 25.55 21.70
C SER A 143 -12.26 24.20 22.12
N ASN A 144 -12.95 23.10 21.83
CA ASN A 144 -12.54 21.74 22.21
C ASN A 144 -12.15 20.87 21.03
N HIS A 145 -12.31 21.38 19.80
CA HIS A 145 -12.19 20.57 18.59
C HIS A 145 -10.80 20.01 18.39
N GLY A 146 -9.76 20.82 18.57
CA GLY A 146 -8.36 20.39 18.50
C GLY A 146 -8.05 19.25 19.49
N ALA A 147 -8.48 19.40 20.75
CA ALA A 147 -8.27 18.36 21.77
C ALA A 147 -8.99 17.05 21.43
N THR A 148 -10.23 17.13 20.96
CA THR A 148 -11.01 15.95 20.57
C THR A 148 -10.40 15.24 19.37
N THR A 149 -9.99 15.97 18.33
CA THR A 149 -9.35 15.38 17.16
C THR A 149 -7.98 14.76 17.49
N ASN A 150 -7.25 15.31 18.47
CA ASN A 150 -5.97 14.72 18.92
C ASN A 150 -6.16 13.34 19.59
N VAL A 151 -7.29 13.14 20.31
CA VAL A 151 -7.66 11.79 20.78
C VAL A 151 -7.91 10.86 19.59
N GLY A 152 -8.63 11.33 18.57
CA GLY A 152 -8.87 10.58 17.35
C GLY A 152 -7.60 10.16 16.61
N TRP A 153 -6.58 11.03 16.55
CA TRP A 153 -5.30 10.67 15.96
C TRP A 153 -4.58 9.55 16.72
N ARG A 154 -4.62 9.56 18.06
CA ARG A 154 -4.09 8.46 18.87
C ARG A 154 -4.86 7.15 18.65
N ASP A 155 -6.18 7.23 18.49
CA ASP A 155 -7.01 6.05 18.24
C ASP A 155 -6.76 5.46 16.85
N LEU A 156 -6.54 6.30 15.81
CA LEU A 156 -6.09 5.86 14.50
C LEU A 156 -4.72 5.18 14.55
N SER A 157 -3.78 5.75 15.30
CA SER A 157 -2.47 5.12 15.51
C SER A 157 -2.60 3.75 16.18
N ARG A 158 -3.44 3.62 17.22
CA ARG A 158 -3.73 2.33 17.85
C ARG A 158 -4.40 1.34 16.89
N SER A 159 -5.27 1.83 15.99
CA SER A 159 -5.86 1.01 14.93
C SER A 159 -4.79 0.47 13.98
N PHE A 160 -3.85 1.33 13.55
CA PHE A 160 -2.69 0.91 12.77
C PHE A 160 -1.86 -0.16 13.51
N MET A 161 -1.59 0.04 14.80
CA MET A 161 -0.83 -0.90 15.62
C MET A 161 -1.50 -2.26 15.74
N ARG A 162 -2.83 -2.28 15.97
CA ARG A 162 -3.59 -3.55 15.98
C ARG A 162 -3.48 -4.30 14.66
N LYS A 163 -3.57 -3.58 13.52
CA LYS A 163 -3.41 -4.21 12.21
C LYS A 163 -1.98 -4.72 12.01
N TRP A 164 -0.98 -3.95 12.42
CA TRP A 164 0.42 -4.35 12.37
C TRP A 164 0.69 -5.63 13.20
N GLU A 165 0.15 -5.72 14.42
CA GLU A 165 0.26 -6.91 15.27
C GLU A 165 -0.41 -8.15 14.64
N LEU A 166 -1.56 -7.97 13.99
CA LEU A 166 -2.26 -9.06 13.29
C LEU A 166 -1.51 -9.54 12.04
N ASP A 167 -0.63 -8.72 11.49
CA ASP A 167 0.12 -9.03 10.28
C ASP A 167 1.46 -9.76 10.59
N GLN A 168 1.92 -9.77 11.86
CA GLN A 168 3.14 -10.49 12.29
C GLN A 168 2.93 -12.01 12.27
#